data_60b06629922f3f11d9fab20189321aaf
#
_entry.id   60b06629922f3f11d9fab20189321aaf
#
_cell.length_a   1.000
_cell.length_b   1.000
_cell.length_c   1.000
_cell.angle_alpha   90.00
_cell.angle_beta   90.00
_cell.angle_gamma   90.00
#
_symmetry.space_group_name_H-M   'P 1'
#
loop_
_entity.id
_entity.type
_entity.pdbx_description
1 polymer ?
#
loop_
_entity_poly.entity_id
_entity_poly.type
_entity_poly.pdbx_seq_one_letter_code
_entity_poly.pdbx_strand_id
1 'polypeptide(L)'
;QVLMESLIAHGIEYIFGNPATTESPILDALLDYPQLRYVVALHEGVALGAASYYAQASGRPGVVNVHVAPGLGNALGMLYNALKARAPLLVTAGQQDTRLRLRGPVLGHDLVAMAAPLTKWSVQVERADEFALILHRALKIATDPPAGPVFVALPIDVLEQDTEIAPFPPGRLHRATEPDPAGVRAAAELLLGSRRPAIVVGDDAAAAASEVAALAGLLGAGVWCEGIRAHQALPSAHPNFRLGLPFDAAAIRKALDGSDVVLLLGGPFFEEVWYAPGSPLPPDAATIHVEASPERLAHNLPVSVGLVSHPRAALAALHDAVERGAGPAFRD
;
A
#
# COMPACT_ATOMS: atom_id res chain seq x y z
N GLN A 1 15.04 -7.92 23.66
CA GLN A 1 16.10 -8.29 22.69
C GLN A 1 15.46 -8.78 21.38
N VAL A 2 14.70 -9.90 21.35
CA VAL A 2 14.11 -10.50 20.14
C VAL A 2 13.35 -9.50 19.27
N LEU A 3 12.62 -8.55 19.87
CA LEU A 3 11.94 -7.48 19.11
C LEU A 3 12.95 -6.64 18.33
N MET A 4 14.04 -6.17 18.97
CA MET A 4 15.05 -5.33 18.33
C MET A 4 15.78 -6.09 17.21
N GLU A 5 16.21 -7.29 17.51
CA GLU A 5 16.91 -8.16 16.55
C GLU A 5 16.01 -8.51 15.33
N SER A 6 14.72 -8.75 15.57
CA SER A 6 13.75 -8.98 14.48
C SER A 6 13.60 -7.74 13.60
N LEU A 7 13.53 -6.53 14.17
CA LEU A 7 13.44 -5.29 13.41
C LEU A 7 14.71 -5.07 12.57
N ILE A 8 15.89 -5.29 13.17
CA ILE A 8 17.19 -5.17 12.48
C ILE A 8 17.32 -6.18 11.35
N ALA A 9 16.93 -7.44 11.59
CA ALA A 9 16.98 -8.49 10.57
C ALA A 9 16.12 -8.14 9.34
N HIS A 10 15.05 -7.36 9.53
CA HIS A 10 14.18 -6.86 8.46
C HIS A 10 14.60 -5.48 7.91
N GLY A 11 15.78 -4.98 8.26
CA GLY A 11 16.34 -3.73 7.75
C GLY A 11 15.66 -2.46 8.28
N ILE A 12 14.99 -2.53 9.43
CA ILE A 12 14.43 -1.37 10.10
C ILE A 12 15.54 -0.57 10.77
N GLU A 13 15.51 0.74 10.58
CA GLU A 13 16.47 1.70 11.15
C GLU A 13 15.80 2.69 12.11
N TYR A 14 14.49 2.93 11.95
CA TYR A 14 13.76 3.94 12.70
C TYR A 14 12.50 3.37 13.33
N ILE A 15 12.24 3.77 14.58
CA ILE A 15 10.99 3.59 15.29
C ILE A 15 10.45 4.99 15.59
N PHE A 16 9.26 5.31 15.13
CA PHE A 16 8.58 6.57 15.43
C PHE A 16 7.59 6.36 16.55
N GLY A 17 7.54 7.21 17.55
CA GLY A 17 6.62 6.94 18.63
C GLY A 17 6.49 8.02 19.69
N ASN A 18 5.54 7.77 20.60
CA ASN A 18 5.34 8.51 21.83
C ASN A 18 5.24 7.49 22.97
N PRO A 19 6.38 7.06 23.54
CA PRO A 19 6.42 5.95 24.48
C PRO A 19 6.06 6.41 25.90
N ALA A 20 5.57 5.47 26.72
CA ALA A 20 5.40 5.66 28.15
C ALA A 20 5.75 4.38 28.92
N THR A 21 5.11 4.14 30.07
CA THR A 21 5.52 3.10 31.03
C THR A 21 5.46 1.67 30.50
N THR A 22 4.46 1.32 29.67
CA THR A 22 4.35 -0.03 29.12
C THR A 22 5.39 -0.33 28.05
N GLU A 23 6.03 0.69 27.51
CA GLU A 23 7.10 0.59 26.51
C GLU A 23 8.51 0.66 27.15
N SER A 24 8.63 0.78 28.48
CA SER A 24 9.93 0.84 29.17
C SER A 24 10.88 -0.30 28.80
N PRO A 25 10.44 -1.58 28.68
CA PRO A 25 11.35 -2.66 28.27
C PRO A 25 11.88 -2.49 26.85
N ILE A 26 11.12 -1.83 25.96
CA ILE A 26 11.54 -1.50 24.59
C ILE A 26 12.62 -0.42 24.63
N LEU A 27 12.41 0.65 25.41
CA LEU A 27 13.34 1.77 25.53
C LEU A 27 14.66 1.36 26.18
N ASP A 28 14.58 0.50 27.20
CA ASP A 28 15.76 -0.04 27.88
C ASP A 28 16.59 -0.91 26.90
N ALA A 29 15.94 -1.81 26.18
CA ALA A 29 16.61 -2.64 25.18
C ALA A 29 17.30 -1.82 24.08
N LEU A 30 16.75 -0.66 23.67
CA LEU A 30 17.37 0.18 22.64
C LEU A 30 18.78 0.67 22.97
N LEU A 31 19.16 0.71 24.25
CA LEU A 31 20.51 1.08 24.66
C LEU A 31 21.58 0.16 24.10
N ASP A 32 21.23 -1.11 23.90
CA ASP A 32 22.12 -2.15 23.36
C ASP A 32 22.10 -2.24 21.83
N TYR A 33 21.18 -1.51 21.15
CA TYR A 33 20.98 -1.56 19.71
C TYR A 33 21.09 -0.18 19.04
N PRO A 34 22.28 0.46 19.01
CA PRO A 34 22.47 1.83 18.51
C PRO A 34 22.17 2.01 17.01
N GLN A 35 22.01 0.92 16.26
CA GLN A 35 21.58 0.92 14.86
C GLN A 35 20.08 1.20 14.71
N LEU A 36 19.26 1.04 15.75
CA LEU A 36 17.87 1.45 15.80
C LEU A 36 17.75 2.84 16.41
N ARG A 37 17.09 3.75 15.71
CA ARG A 37 16.88 5.13 16.17
C ARG A 37 15.43 5.34 16.53
N TYR A 38 15.19 5.72 17.78
CA TYR A 38 13.84 6.08 18.21
C TYR A 38 13.60 7.57 17.97
N VAL A 39 12.62 7.90 17.14
CA VAL A 39 12.19 9.26 16.82
C VAL A 39 10.97 9.59 17.66
N VAL A 40 11.16 10.39 18.71
CA VAL A 40 10.07 10.79 19.60
C VAL A 40 9.22 11.86 18.93
N ALA A 41 7.92 11.65 18.93
CA ALA A 41 6.91 12.61 18.50
C ALA A 41 6.04 13.00 19.72
N LEU A 42 5.58 14.24 19.76
CA LEU A 42 4.75 14.74 20.87
C LEU A 42 3.26 14.35 20.77
N HIS A 43 2.91 13.62 19.72
CA HIS A 43 1.55 13.10 19.47
C HIS A 43 1.62 11.87 18.56
N GLU A 44 0.84 10.84 18.86
CA GLU A 44 0.90 9.55 18.18
C GLU A 44 0.47 9.66 16.70
N GLY A 45 -0.47 10.54 16.39
CA GLY A 45 -0.83 10.85 15.00
C GLY A 45 0.36 11.43 14.22
N VAL A 46 1.22 12.25 14.84
CA VAL A 46 2.44 12.76 14.21
C VAL A 46 3.46 11.64 14.00
N ALA A 47 3.65 10.76 14.99
CA ALA A 47 4.53 9.61 14.87
C ALA A 47 4.10 8.70 13.71
N LEU A 48 2.81 8.38 13.62
CA LEU A 48 2.27 7.51 12.57
C LEU A 48 2.35 8.18 11.20
N GLY A 49 2.06 9.48 11.10
CA GLY A 49 2.24 10.25 9.87
C GLY A 49 3.67 10.24 9.39
N ALA A 50 4.64 10.49 10.28
CA ALA A 50 6.08 10.46 9.95
C ALA A 50 6.51 9.07 9.45
N ALA A 51 6.11 7.99 10.12
CA ALA A 51 6.41 6.63 9.70
C ALA A 51 5.77 6.28 8.35
N SER A 52 4.52 6.73 8.11
CA SER A 52 3.82 6.53 6.84
C SER A 52 4.55 7.19 5.68
N TYR A 53 4.93 8.45 5.81
CA TYR A 53 5.71 9.16 4.79
C TYR A 53 7.12 8.59 4.62
N TYR A 54 7.77 8.18 5.71
CA TYR A 54 9.05 7.46 5.62
C TYR A 54 8.92 6.19 4.79
N ALA A 55 7.88 5.38 5.04
CA ALA A 55 7.65 4.15 4.30
C ALA A 55 7.39 4.41 2.82
N GLN A 56 6.57 5.40 2.49
CA GLN A 56 6.27 5.78 1.10
C GLN A 56 7.51 6.32 0.37
N ALA A 57 8.30 7.17 1.02
CA ALA A 57 9.48 7.78 0.40
C ALA A 57 10.67 6.83 0.25
N SER A 58 10.88 5.94 1.22
CA SER A 58 12.02 5.02 1.25
C SER A 58 11.75 3.67 0.56
N GLY A 59 10.48 3.29 0.38
CA GLY A 59 10.07 1.96 -0.03
C GLY A 59 10.32 0.87 1.03
N ARG A 60 10.64 1.26 2.27
CA ARG A 60 10.89 0.36 3.41
C ARG A 60 9.73 0.39 4.39
N PRO A 61 9.49 -0.67 5.17
CA PRO A 61 8.48 -0.62 6.21
C PRO A 61 8.78 0.45 7.26
N GLY A 62 7.77 1.22 7.64
CA GLY A 62 7.84 2.11 8.80
C GLY A 62 7.42 1.38 10.08
N VAL A 63 8.02 1.73 11.21
CA VAL A 63 7.66 1.17 12.53
C VAL A 63 7.17 2.28 13.42
N VAL A 64 5.99 2.07 14.02
CA VAL A 64 5.37 3.00 14.98
C VAL A 64 5.18 2.30 16.31
N ASN A 65 5.49 3.02 17.39
CA ASN A 65 5.21 2.56 18.74
C ASN A 65 4.41 3.61 19.50
N VAL A 66 3.24 3.23 20.00
CA VAL A 66 2.32 4.12 20.71
C VAL A 66 1.95 3.54 22.07
N HIS A 67 1.45 4.39 22.98
CA HIS A 67 1.17 3.98 24.35
C HIS A 67 -0.29 3.56 24.51
N VAL A 68 -0.52 2.28 24.77
CA VAL A 68 -1.80 1.66 25.18
C VAL A 68 -3.03 2.19 24.40
N ALA A 69 -4.23 2.10 24.95
CA ALA A 69 -5.47 2.50 24.29
C ALA A 69 -5.56 3.99 23.93
N PRO A 70 -5.22 4.96 24.83
CA PRO A 70 -5.22 6.38 24.45
C PRO A 70 -4.27 6.72 23.30
N GLY A 71 -3.04 6.20 23.31
CA GLY A 71 -2.08 6.44 22.25
C GLY A 71 -2.51 5.82 20.91
N LEU A 72 -3.04 4.60 20.94
CA LEU A 72 -3.64 4.02 19.74
C LEU A 72 -4.83 4.85 19.26
N GLY A 73 -5.71 5.30 20.17
CA GLY A 73 -6.85 6.16 19.83
C GLY A 73 -6.42 7.45 19.12
N ASN A 74 -5.36 8.11 19.60
CA ASN A 74 -4.79 9.30 18.98
C ASN A 74 -4.20 9.04 17.59
N ALA A 75 -3.76 7.81 17.32
CA ALA A 75 -3.16 7.40 16.04
C ALA A 75 -4.19 6.97 14.98
N LEU A 76 -5.43 6.58 15.34
CA LEU A 76 -6.39 5.94 14.43
C LEU A 76 -6.69 6.76 13.17
N GLY A 77 -6.82 8.09 13.26
CA GLY A 77 -7.05 8.93 12.09
C GLY A 77 -5.93 8.83 11.06
N MET A 78 -4.68 8.83 11.52
CA MET A 78 -3.53 8.66 10.64
C MET A 78 -3.32 7.20 10.21
N LEU A 79 -3.78 6.23 11.01
CA LEU A 79 -3.79 4.82 10.62
C LEU A 79 -4.73 4.58 9.44
N TYR A 80 -5.89 5.24 9.42
CA TYR A 80 -6.78 5.26 8.27
C TYR A 80 -6.07 5.83 7.01
N ASN A 81 -5.36 6.95 7.15
CA ASN A 81 -4.60 7.53 6.05
C ASN A 81 -3.50 6.57 5.54
N ALA A 82 -2.77 5.90 6.46
CA ALA A 82 -1.75 4.93 6.10
C ALA A 82 -2.33 3.71 5.36
N LEU A 83 -3.52 3.25 5.77
CA LEU A 83 -4.25 2.17 5.07
C LEU A 83 -4.61 2.60 3.64
N LYS A 84 -5.16 3.81 3.47
CA LYS A 84 -5.53 4.36 2.15
C LYS A 84 -4.31 4.60 1.27
N ALA A 85 -3.23 5.13 1.83
CA ALA A 85 -1.95 5.31 1.14
C ALA A 85 -1.16 4.00 0.92
N ARG A 86 -1.68 2.86 1.40
CA ARG A 86 -0.99 1.55 1.31
C ARG A 86 0.42 1.58 1.86
N ALA A 87 0.65 2.40 2.88
CA ALA A 87 1.95 2.49 3.51
C ALA A 87 2.25 1.21 4.31
N PRO A 88 3.35 0.50 4.03
CA PRO A 88 3.73 -0.69 4.77
C PRO A 88 4.18 -0.28 6.17
N LEU A 89 3.32 -0.45 7.18
CA LEU A 89 3.62 -0.10 8.56
C LEU A 89 3.48 -1.30 9.50
N LEU A 90 4.43 -1.40 10.42
CA LEU A 90 4.27 -2.15 11.66
C LEU A 90 3.91 -1.14 12.77
N VAL A 91 2.67 -1.16 13.21
CA VAL A 91 2.20 -0.35 14.34
C VAL A 91 2.18 -1.24 15.58
N THR A 92 2.88 -0.83 16.61
CA THR A 92 2.88 -1.50 17.91
C THR A 92 2.30 -0.59 18.97
N ALA A 93 1.60 -1.16 19.95
CA ALA A 93 1.20 -0.46 21.15
C ALA A 93 1.53 -1.30 22.37
N GLY A 94 2.08 -0.68 23.41
CA GLY A 94 2.15 -1.33 24.70
C GLY A 94 0.75 -1.70 25.20
N GLN A 95 0.67 -2.75 25.98
CA GLN A 95 -0.56 -3.18 26.63
C GLN A 95 -0.32 -3.42 28.11
N GLN A 96 -1.37 -3.28 28.90
CA GLN A 96 -1.33 -3.59 30.32
C GLN A 96 -0.98 -5.07 30.56
N ASP A 97 -0.42 -5.34 31.72
CA ASP A 97 -0.09 -6.68 32.19
C ASP A 97 -1.28 -7.64 32.04
N THR A 98 -1.06 -8.77 31.37
CA THR A 98 -2.09 -9.75 31.05
C THR A 98 -2.82 -10.29 32.29
N ARG A 99 -2.15 -10.35 33.45
CA ARG A 99 -2.72 -10.77 34.73
C ARG A 99 -3.76 -9.78 35.27
N LEU A 100 -3.77 -8.54 34.81
CA LEU A 100 -4.73 -7.51 35.20
C LEU A 100 -5.99 -7.51 34.30
N ARG A 101 -6.01 -8.23 33.20
CA ARG A 101 -7.06 -8.17 32.18
C ARG A 101 -8.48 -8.24 32.73
N LEU A 102 -8.74 -9.17 33.68
CA LEU A 102 -10.07 -9.33 34.29
C LEU A 102 -10.39 -8.29 35.37
N ARG A 103 -9.44 -7.43 35.72
CA ARG A 103 -9.61 -6.37 36.72
C ARG A 103 -9.97 -5.02 36.13
N GLY A 104 -10.07 -4.91 34.78
CA GLY A 104 -10.34 -3.67 34.08
C GLY A 104 -9.28 -2.59 34.34
N PRO A 105 -7.98 -2.84 34.02
CA PRO A 105 -6.92 -1.90 34.35
C PRO A 105 -7.11 -0.58 33.63
N VAL A 106 -6.72 0.52 34.29
CA VAL A 106 -6.67 1.84 33.64
C VAL A 106 -5.80 1.77 32.39
N LEU A 107 -6.24 2.40 31.32
CA LEU A 107 -5.58 2.42 30.01
C LEU A 107 -5.60 1.08 29.24
N GLY A 108 -6.05 -0.01 29.86
CA GLY A 108 -6.24 -1.30 29.18
C GLY A 108 -7.52 -1.31 28.34
N HIS A 109 -7.43 -1.86 27.16
CA HIS A 109 -8.58 -2.09 26.26
C HIS A 109 -8.29 -3.23 25.29
N ASP A 110 -9.26 -3.64 24.50
CA ASP A 110 -9.05 -4.53 23.36
C ASP A 110 -8.41 -3.72 22.20
N LEU A 111 -7.08 -3.63 22.23
CA LEU A 111 -6.32 -2.87 21.22
C LEU A 111 -6.40 -3.53 19.84
N VAL A 112 -6.52 -4.86 19.79
CA VAL A 112 -6.67 -5.59 18.54
C VAL A 112 -7.98 -5.22 17.86
N ALA A 113 -9.10 -5.22 18.61
CA ALA A 113 -10.39 -4.80 18.08
C ALA A 113 -10.40 -3.31 17.66
N MET A 114 -9.68 -2.43 18.38
CA MET A 114 -9.55 -1.02 18.00
C MET A 114 -8.83 -0.84 16.65
N ALA A 115 -7.77 -1.59 16.39
CA ALA A 115 -6.94 -1.44 15.19
C ALA A 115 -7.45 -2.25 13.99
N ALA A 116 -8.15 -3.37 14.21
CA ALA A 116 -8.52 -4.34 13.18
C ALA A 116 -9.21 -3.74 11.94
N PRO A 117 -10.15 -2.78 12.06
CA PRO A 117 -10.81 -2.19 10.88
C PRO A 117 -9.88 -1.36 9.99
N LEU A 118 -8.72 -0.95 10.50
CA LEU A 118 -7.79 -0.04 9.85
C LEU A 118 -6.44 -0.70 9.51
N THR A 119 -6.36 -2.02 9.61
CA THR A 119 -5.12 -2.77 9.38
C THR A 119 -5.37 -4.01 8.55
N LYS A 120 -4.34 -4.49 7.87
CA LYS A 120 -4.39 -5.78 7.15
C LYS A 120 -4.40 -6.98 8.09
N TRP A 121 -3.84 -6.81 9.27
CA TRP A 121 -3.79 -7.83 10.32
C TRP A 121 -3.51 -7.17 11.66
N SER A 122 -4.15 -7.68 12.70
CA SER A 122 -3.98 -7.23 14.08
C SER A 122 -3.85 -8.41 15.00
N VAL A 123 -2.92 -8.36 15.95
CA VAL A 123 -2.67 -9.44 16.90
C VAL A 123 -2.11 -8.89 18.21
N GLN A 124 -2.34 -9.59 19.31
CA GLN A 124 -1.61 -9.41 20.57
C GLN A 124 -0.62 -10.54 20.74
N VAL A 125 0.59 -10.24 21.22
CA VAL A 125 1.57 -11.26 21.62
C VAL A 125 1.16 -11.79 23.00
N GLU A 126 1.00 -13.10 23.09
CA GLU A 126 0.59 -13.74 24.37
C GLU A 126 1.78 -14.33 25.12
N ARG A 127 2.88 -14.64 24.45
CA ARG A 127 4.10 -15.24 25.02
C ARG A 127 5.36 -14.75 24.30
N ALA A 128 6.47 -14.69 25.02
CA ALA A 128 7.74 -14.22 24.43
C ALA A 128 8.26 -15.08 23.28
N ASP A 129 7.96 -16.37 23.25
CA ASP A 129 8.36 -17.28 22.16
C ASP A 129 7.60 -17.04 20.85
N GLU A 130 6.55 -16.25 20.85
CA GLU A 130 5.78 -15.88 19.66
C GLU A 130 6.34 -14.64 18.94
N PHE A 131 7.15 -13.82 19.61
CA PHE A 131 7.63 -12.54 19.05
C PHE A 131 8.25 -12.69 17.67
N ALA A 132 9.22 -13.60 17.53
CA ALA A 132 9.95 -13.77 16.28
C ALA A 132 9.01 -14.09 15.10
N LEU A 133 8.06 -15.01 15.31
CA LEU A 133 7.09 -15.41 14.28
C LEU A 133 6.07 -14.32 13.98
N ILE A 134 5.54 -13.65 15.02
CA ILE A 134 4.56 -12.57 14.87
C ILE A 134 5.17 -11.39 14.11
N LEU A 135 6.38 -10.95 14.46
CA LEU A 135 7.04 -9.84 13.79
C LEU A 135 7.39 -10.16 12.35
N HIS A 136 7.92 -11.36 12.08
CA HIS A 136 8.17 -11.83 10.73
C HIS A 136 6.88 -11.81 9.88
N ARG A 137 5.79 -12.37 10.41
CA ARG A 137 4.47 -12.38 9.74
C ARG A 137 3.92 -10.98 9.56
N ALA A 138 4.01 -10.10 10.56
CA ALA A 138 3.54 -8.73 10.52
C ALA A 138 4.24 -7.93 9.41
N LEU A 139 5.57 -7.95 9.36
CA LEU A 139 6.35 -7.27 8.34
C LEU A 139 6.12 -7.85 6.94
N LYS A 140 5.97 -9.18 6.84
CA LYS A 140 5.58 -9.83 5.58
C LYS A 140 4.21 -9.35 5.10
N ILE A 141 3.18 -9.36 5.94
CA ILE A 141 1.82 -8.91 5.58
C ILE A 141 1.80 -7.42 5.25
N ALA A 142 2.52 -6.59 6.01
CA ALA A 142 2.59 -5.15 5.75
C ALA A 142 3.15 -4.84 4.35
N THR A 143 4.14 -5.60 3.91
CA THR A 143 4.82 -5.39 2.63
C THR A 143 4.23 -6.17 1.46
N ASP A 144 3.36 -7.15 1.68
CA ASP A 144 2.69 -7.87 0.59
C ASP A 144 1.72 -6.95 -0.17
N PRO A 145 1.74 -6.97 -1.50
CA PRO A 145 0.76 -6.22 -2.29
C PRO A 145 -0.70 -6.71 -2.07
N PRO A 146 -1.64 -5.78 -1.93
CA PRO A 146 -1.43 -4.36 -1.68
C PRO A 146 -0.83 -4.13 -0.30
N ALA A 147 0.26 -3.35 -0.22
CA ALA A 147 0.90 -3.03 1.05
C ALA A 147 -0.07 -2.28 2.00
N GLY A 148 0.25 -2.23 3.28
CA GLY A 148 -0.60 -1.54 4.24
C GLY A 148 -0.21 -1.79 5.69
N PRO A 149 -0.82 -1.09 6.64
CA PRO A 149 -0.48 -1.20 8.05
C PRO A 149 -0.91 -2.55 8.66
N VAL A 150 -0.14 -3.01 9.61
CA VAL A 150 -0.44 -4.12 10.53
C VAL A 150 -0.28 -3.64 11.97
N PHE A 151 -0.96 -4.28 12.90
CA PHE A 151 -0.92 -3.91 14.31
C PHE A 151 -0.51 -5.08 15.21
N VAL A 152 0.35 -4.79 16.19
CA VAL A 152 0.79 -5.77 17.20
C VAL A 152 0.72 -5.13 18.59
N ALA A 153 -0.14 -5.67 19.46
CA ALA A 153 -0.19 -5.28 20.87
C ALA A 153 0.88 -6.03 21.68
N LEU A 154 1.56 -5.31 22.55
CA LEU A 154 2.73 -5.76 23.29
C LEU A 154 2.48 -5.64 24.82
N PRO A 155 1.95 -6.67 25.51
CA PRO A 155 1.77 -6.63 26.95
C PRO A 155 3.10 -6.51 27.66
N ILE A 156 3.16 -5.65 28.71
CA ILE A 156 4.39 -5.36 29.43
C ILE A 156 5.01 -6.61 30.06
N ASP A 157 4.19 -7.46 30.67
CA ASP A 157 4.64 -8.71 31.30
C ASP A 157 5.16 -9.73 30.29
N VAL A 158 4.73 -9.67 29.03
CA VAL A 158 5.26 -10.50 27.94
C VAL A 158 6.57 -9.91 27.41
N LEU A 159 6.70 -8.57 27.35
CA LEU A 159 7.97 -7.92 26.98
C LEU A 159 9.10 -8.21 27.98
N GLU A 160 8.77 -8.50 29.23
CA GLU A 160 9.73 -8.84 30.31
C GLU A 160 10.08 -10.34 30.38
N GLN A 161 9.43 -11.19 29.57
CA GLN A 161 9.73 -12.63 29.55
C GLN A 161 11.01 -12.93 28.74
N ASP A 162 11.76 -13.92 29.20
CA ASP A 162 12.89 -14.46 28.46
C ASP A 162 12.43 -15.47 27.37
N THR A 163 13.18 -15.51 26.27
CA THR A 163 13.00 -16.50 25.21
C THR A 163 14.33 -16.82 24.54
N GLU A 164 14.48 -18.08 24.12
CA GLU A 164 15.63 -18.55 23.34
C GLU A 164 15.34 -18.54 21.82
N ILE A 165 14.14 -18.16 21.41
CA ILE A 165 13.75 -18.14 19.99
C ILE A 165 14.48 -17.02 19.27
N ALA A 166 15.30 -17.36 18.29
CA ALA A 166 16.00 -16.41 17.45
C ALA A 166 15.06 -15.74 16.45
N PRO A 167 15.36 -14.49 16.01
CA PRO A 167 14.62 -13.80 14.97
C PRO A 167 14.60 -14.59 13.65
N PHE A 168 13.48 -14.54 12.95
CA PHE A 168 13.40 -15.08 11.58
C PHE A 168 13.89 -14.03 10.57
N PRO A 169 14.97 -14.30 9.82
CA PRO A 169 15.41 -13.38 8.78
C PRO A 169 14.41 -13.36 7.64
N PRO A 170 14.24 -12.21 6.97
CA PRO A 170 13.40 -12.13 5.78
C PRO A 170 13.99 -12.97 4.65
N GLY A 171 13.15 -13.77 3.99
CA GLY A 171 13.50 -14.45 2.76
C GLY A 171 13.51 -13.50 1.55
N ARG A 172 14.12 -13.92 0.44
CA ARG A 172 13.97 -13.24 -0.84
C ARG A 172 12.65 -13.67 -1.48
N LEU A 173 11.66 -12.77 -1.43
CA LEU A 173 10.33 -13.06 -1.97
C LEU A 173 10.18 -12.43 -3.36
N HIS A 174 10.00 -13.26 -4.39
CA HIS A 174 9.70 -12.83 -5.75
C HIS A 174 8.17 -12.80 -5.90
N ARG A 175 7.59 -11.61 -5.98
CA ARG A 175 6.12 -11.38 -5.93
C ARG A 175 5.55 -10.85 -7.24
N ALA A 176 6.39 -10.55 -8.22
CA ALA A 176 5.92 -10.12 -9.52
C ALA A 176 5.22 -11.27 -10.23
N THR A 177 3.98 -11.03 -10.66
CA THR A 177 3.18 -11.97 -11.45
C THR A 177 3.14 -11.52 -12.89
N GLU A 178 3.43 -12.44 -13.81
CA GLU A 178 3.28 -12.21 -15.25
C GLU A 178 1.79 -12.22 -15.65
N PRO A 179 1.38 -11.41 -16.63
CA PRO A 179 0.01 -11.41 -17.10
C PRO A 179 -0.30 -12.64 -17.95
N ASP A 180 -1.55 -13.07 -17.94
CA ASP A 180 -2.02 -14.13 -18.85
C ASP A 180 -1.84 -13.71 -20.31
N PRO A 181 -1.15 -14.52 -21.16
CA PRO A 181 -0.88 -14.16 -22.56
C PRO A 181 -2.14 -14.00 -23.43
N ALA A 182 -3.24 -14.70 -23.10
CA ALA A 182 -4.50 -14.52 -23.84
C ALA A 182 -5.15 -13.20 -23.51
N GLY A 183 -5.13 -12.82 -22.22
CA GLY A 183 -5.59 -11.51 -21.78
C GLY A 183 -4.75 -10.36 -22.35
N VAL A 184 -3.42 -10.53 -22.45
CA VAL A 184 -2.53 -9.53 -23.09
C VAL A 184 -2.91 -9.34 -24.57
N ARG A 185 -3.16 -10.43 -25.30
CA ARG A 185 -3.60 -10.34 -26.71
C ARG A 185 -4.92 -9.59 -26.84
N ALA A 186 -5.92 -9.95 -26.02
CA ALA A 186 -7.23 -9.28 -26.04
C ALA A 186 -7.12 -7.78 -25.71
N ALA A 187 -6.31 -7.42 -24.72
CA ALA A 187 -6.07 -6.03 -24.39
C ALA A 187 -5.32 -5.28 -25.50
N ALA A 188 -4.31 -5.91 -26.11
CA ALA A 188 -3.57 -5.32 -27.22
C ALA A 188 -4.46 -5.09 -28.46
N GLU A 189 -5.37 -6.02 -28.77
CA GLU A 189 -6.35 -5.86 -29.86
C GLU A 189 -7.25 -4.64 -29.65
N LEU A 190 -7.74 -4.40 -28.42
CA LEU A 190 -8.49 -3.21 -28.07
C LEU A 190 -7.65 -1.94 -28.25
N LEU A 191 -6.41 -1.93 -27.78
CA LEU A 191 -5.50 -0.78 -27.90
C LEU A 191 -5.14 -0.47 -29.35
N LEU A 192 -4.88 -1.49 -30.17
CA LEU A 192 -4.59 -1.34 -31.61
C LEU A 192 -5.80 -0.85 -32.42
N GLY A 193 -7.01 -1.20 -31.99
CA GLY A 193 -8.25 -0.72 -32.60
C GLY A 193 -8.69 0.67 -32.15
N SER A 194 -8.06 1.18 -31.09
CA SER A 194 -8.41 2.48 -30.50
C SER A 194 -7.93 3.67 -31.35
N ARG A 195 -8.74 4.70 -31.42
CA ARG A 195 -8.37 5.99 -32.02
C ARG A 195 -8.00 7.03 -30.98
N ARG A 196 -8.51 6.87 -29.76
CA ARG A 196 -8.35 7.85 -28.67
C ARG A 196 -8.16 7.10 -27.34
N PRO A 197 -7.05 6.37 -27.18
CA PRO A 197 -6.78 5.65 -25.95
C PRO A 197 -6.45 6.63 -24.81
N ALA A 198 -6.94 6.31 -23.61
CA ALA A 198 -6.59 6.97 -22.37
C ALA A 198 -5.95 5.98 -21.39
N ILE A 199 -4.99 6.43 -20.61
CA ILE A 199 -4.37 5.65 -19.53
C ILE A 199 -4.64 6.37 -18.21
N VAL A 200 -5.17 5.66 -17.23
CA VAL A 200 -5.32 6.15 -15.85
C VAL A 200 -4.40 5.34 -14.95
N VAL A 201 -3.51 6.04 -14.25
CA VAL A 201 -2.51 5.42 -13.39
C VAL A 201 -2.83 5.66 -11.91
N GLY A 202 -2.83 4.60 -11.13
CA GLY A 202 -2.88 4.63 -9.67
C GLY A 202 -1.48 4.49 -9.06
N ASP A 203 -1.42 4.37 -7.73
CA ASP A 203 -0.17 4.36 -6.96
C ASP A 203 0.76 3.19 -7.31
N ASP A 204 0.20 2.00 -7.57
CA ASP A 204 1.01 0.80 -7.85
C ASP A 204 1.74 0.89 -9.20
N ALA A 205 1.31 1.79 -10.09
CA ALA A 205 1.99 2.05 -11.36
C ALA A 205 3.24 2.93 -11.23
N ALA A 206 3.47 3.57 -10.08
CA ALA A 206 4.61 4.48 -9.88
C ALA A 206 5.97 3.77 -10.08
N ALA A 207 6.06 2.50 -9.68
CA ALA A 207 7.27 1.69 -9.89
C ALA A 207 7.52 1.32 -11.37
N ALA A 208 6.57 1.59 -12.27
CA ALA A 208 6.62 1.28 -13.69
C ALA A 208 6.53 2.56 -14.57
N ALA A 209 7.03 3.68 -14.07
CA ALA A 209 6.93 4.98 -14.74
C ALA A 209 7.52 5.01 -16.15
N SER A 210 8.64 4.33 -16.39
CA SER A 210 9.28 4.19 -17.71
C SER A 210 8.41 3.41 -18.70
N GLU A 211 7.80 2.34 -18.24
CA GLU A 211 6.92 1.49 -19.03
C GLU A 211 5.59 2.21 -19.34
N VAL A 212 5.06 2.99 -18.38
CA VAL A 212 3.91 3.88 -18.62
C VAL A 212 4.23 4.89 -19.73
N ALA A 213 5.39 5.56 -19.63
CA ALA A 213 5.81 6.55 -20.64
C ALA A 213 5.99 5.91 -22.02
N ALA A 214 6.61 4.73 -22.10
CA ALA A 214 6.84 4.02 -23.35
C ALA A 214 5.51 3.62 -24.03
N LEU A 215 4.59 3.00 -23.27
CA LEU A 215 3.30 2.59 -23.82
C LEU A 215 2.44 3.81 -24.20
N ALA A 216 2.43 4.87 -23.38
CA ALA A 216 1.71 6.11 -23.70
C ALA A 216 2.25 6.79 -24.96
N GLY A 217 3.58 6.79 -25.15
CA GLY A 217 4.23 7.30 -26.35
C GLY A 217 3.88 6.49 -27.60
N LEU A 218 3.94 5.15 -27.49
CA LEU A 218 3.59 4.24 -28.60
C LEU A 218 2.13 4.40 -29.06
N LEU A 219 1.19 4.58 -28.10
CA LEU A 219 -0.23 4.71 -28.36
C LEU A 219 -0.67 6.15 -28.70
N GLY A 220 0.17 7.16 -28.46
CA GLY A 220 -0.26 8.56 -28.46
C GLY A 220 -1.27 8.87 -27.35
N ALA A 221 -1.35 8.03 -26.30
CA ALA A 221 -2.37 8.10 -25.27
C ALA A 221 -2.14 9.23 -24.27
N GLY A 222 -3.21 9.94 -23.88
CA GLY A 222 -3.18 10.80 -22.70
C GLY A 222 -3.09 9.97 -21.42
N VAL A 223 -2.30 10.47 -20.45
CA VAL A 223 -2.12 9.81 -19.14
C VAL A 223 -2.67 10.69 -18.04
N TRP A 224 -3.67 10.20 -17.33
CA TRP A 224 -4.23 10.79 -16.14
C TRP A 224 -3.75 10.04 -14.91
N CYS A 225 -3.60 10.75 -13.80
CA CYS A 225 -3.37 10.10 -12.51
C CYS A 225 -4.69 10.03 -11.73
N GLU A 226 -4.84 9.00 -10.90
CA GLU A 226 -5.93 8.95 -9.93
C GLU A 226 -5.92 10.20 -9.05
N GLY A 227 -7.10 10.68 -8.66
CA GLY A 227 -7.24 11.94 -7.93
C GLY A 227 -6.60 11.91 -6.54
N ILE A 228 -6.83 10.82 -5.77
CA ILE A 228 -6.21 10.60 -4.47
C ILE A 228 -5.07 9.60 -4.66
N ARG A 229 -3.85 10.08 -4.52
CA ARG A 229 -2.64 9.28 -4.73
C ARG A 229 -1.50 9.70 -3.80
N ALA A 230 -0.65 8.74 -3.44
CA ALA A 230 0.59 8.98 -2.71
C ALA A 230 1.80 9.15 -3.65
N HIS A 231 1.73 8.58 -4.85
CA HIS A 231 2.81 8.58 -5.83
C HIS A 231 2.36 9.06 -7.21
N GLN A 232 3.31 9.48 -8.02
CA GLN A 232 3.06 9.89 -9.41
C GLN A 232 3.83 8.98 -10.37
N ALA A 233 3.09 8.30 -11.25
CA ALA A 233 3.65 7.33 -12.18
C ALA A 233 4.21 7.98 -13.47
N LEU A 234 3.96 9.26 -13.73
CA LEU A 234 4.48 9.96 -14.90
C LEU A 234 4.85 11.39 -14.52
N PRO A 235 6.06 11.89 -14.89
CA PRO A 235 6.44 13.27 -14.62
C PRO A 235 5.43 14.26 -15.24
N SER A 236 5.11 15.34 -14.53
CA SER A 236 4.15 16.35 -15.01
C SER A 236 4.62 17.11 -16.27
N ALA A 237 5.93 17.11 -16.55
CA ALA A 237 6.50 17.66 -17.77
C ALA A 237 6.41 16.72 -18.99
N HIS A 238 5.96 15.49 -18.82
CA HIS A 238 5.87 14.53 -19.92
C HIS A 238 4.75 14.96 -20.91
N PRO A 239 4.96 14.89 -22.25
CA PRO A 239 3.99 15.39 -23.24
C PRO A 239 2.64 14.67 -23.19
N ASN A 240 2.62 13.41 -22.77
CA ASN A 240 1.38 12.63 -22.62
C ASN A 240 0.67 12.89 -21.28
N PHE A 241 1.32 13.54 -20.31
CA PHE A 241 0.69 13.82 -19.01
C PHE A 241 -0.47 14.80 -19.20
N ARG A 242 -1.61 14.49 -18.56
CA ARG A 242 -2.79 15.36 -18.58
C ARG A 242 -2.97 16.04 -17.22
N LEU A 243 -3.59 15.42 -16.27
CA LEU A 243 -3.76 15.96 -14.91
C LEU A 243 -4.15 14.83 -13.96
N GLY A 244 -4.35 15.15 -12.68
CA GLY A 244 -5.09 14.30 -11.75
C GLY A 244 -6.58 14.32 -12.11
N LEU A 245 -7.22 13.16 -11.99
CA LEU A 245 -8.67 13.07 -12.16
C LEU A 245 -9.40 13.80 -11.03
N PRO A 246 -10.56 14.39 -11.29
CA PRO A 246 -11.42 14.95 -10.27
C PRO A 246 -12.04 13.88 -9.37
N PHE A 247 -12.90 14.28 -8.41
CA PHE A 247 -13.38 13.44 -7.32
C PHE A 247 -14.87 13.08 -7.42
N ASP A 248 -15.46 13.20 -8.59
CA ASP A 248 -16.84 12.77 -8.87
C ASP A 248 -16.96 12.15 -10.26
N ALA A 249 -17.91 11.20 -10.41
CA ALA A 249 -18.09 10.45 -11.65
C ALA A 249 -18.33 11.31 -12.90
N ALA A 250 -19.09 12.39 -12.77
CA ALA A 250 -19.43 13.25 -13.93
C ALA A 250 -18.20 14.03 -14.43
N ALA A 251 -17.40 14.55 -13.50
CA ALA A 251 -16.19 15.28 -13.83
C ALA A 251 -15.08 14.36 -14.35
N ILE A 252 -14.95 13.12 -13.79
CA ILE A 252 -14.03 12.09 -14.30
C ILE A 252 -14.43 11.74 -15.75
N ARG A 253 -15.70 11.41 -15.99
CA ARG A 253 -16.20 11.10 -17.33
C ARG A 253 -15.92 12.22 -18.32
N LYS A 254 -16.10 13.48 -17.90
CA LYS A 254 -15.77 14.65 -18.71
C LYS A 254 -14.27 14.76 -19.02
N ALA A 255 -13.40 14.43 -18.05
CA ALA A 255 -11.95 14.45 -18.26
C ALA A 255 -11.50 13.38 -19.26
N LEU A 256 -12.21 12.24 -19.32
CA LEU A 256 -11.96 11.12 -20.23
C LEU A 256 -12.82 11.17 -21.51
N ASP A 257 -13.57 12.26 -21.73
CA ASP A 257 -14.51 12.38 -22.83
C ASP A 257 -13.86 12.14 -24.19
N GLY A 258 -14.56 11.34 -25.01
CA GLY A 258 -14.14 10.92 -26.33
C GLY A 258 -13.07 9.83 -26.35
N SER A 259 -12.61 9.34 -25.20
CA SER A 259 -11.78 8.13 -25.19
C SER A 259 -12.63 6.91 -25.54
N ASP A 260 -12.12 6.07 -26.42
CA ASP A 260 -12.77 4.82 -26.86
C ASP A 260 -12.19 3.57 -26.17
N VAL A 261 -10.99 3.67 -25.62
CA VAL A 261 -10.38 2.70 -24.72
C VAL A 261 -9.79 3.38 -23.51
N VAL A 262 -10.07 2.88 -22.30
CA VAL A 262 -9.46 3.35 -21.05
C VAL A 262 -8.69 2.22 -20.41
N LEU A 263 -7.38 2.38 -20.30
CA LEU A 263 -6.47 1.46 -19.60
C LEU A 263 -6.25 1.94 -18.16
N LEU A 264 -6.69 1.15 -17.18
CA LEU A 264 -6.53 1.38 -15.75
C LEU A 264 -5.33 0.56 -15.23
N LEU A 265 -4.35 1.22 -14.59
CA LEU A 265 -3.10 0.60 -14.17
C LEU A 265 -2.85 0.81 -12.66
N GLY A 266 -2.96 -0.23 -11.85
CA GLY A 266 -2.52 -0.26 -10.46
C GLY A 266 -3.34 0.64 -9.53
N GLY A 267 -4.66 0.36 -9.42
CA GLY A 267 -5.63 1.12 -8.61
C GLY A 267 -5.37 1.19 -7.11
N PRO A 268 -6.35 1.55 -6.27
CA PRO A 268 -7.79 1.66 -6.57
C PRO A 268 -8.11 2.78 -7.54
N PHE A 269 -9.27 2.66 -8.21
CA PHE A 269 -9.72 3.66 -9.16
C PHE A 269 -11.06 4.23 -8.76
N PHE A 270 -11.19 5.55 -9.01
CA PHE A 270 -12.39 6.34 -8.83
C PHE A 270 -12.89 6.30 -7.39
N GLU A 271 -11.97 6.59 -6.44
CA GLU A 271 -12.33 6.89 -5.06
C GLU A 271 -13.00 8.28 -5.01
N GLU A 272 -14.31 8.29 -5.26
CA GLU A 272 -15.09 9.51 -5.34
C GLU A 272 -15.31 10.14 -3.96
N VAL A 273 -15.21 11.45 -3.88
CA VAL A 273 -15.51 12.24 -2.68
C VAL A 273 -16.94 12.81 -2.77
N TRP A 274 -17.37 13.15 -3.98
CA TRP A 274 -18.68 13.74 -4.24
C TRP A 274 -19.51 12.80 -5.10
N TYR A 275 -20.73 12.55 -4.68
CA TYR A 275 -21.64 11.72 -5.47
C TYR A 275 -22.10 12.44 -6.74
N ALA A 276 -21.92 11.80 -7.87
CA ALA A 276 -22.56 12.13 -9.13
C ALA A 276 -23.14 10.86 -9.78
N PRO A 277 -24.34 10.92 -10.39
CA PRO A 277 -24.94 9.72 -10.96
C PRO A 277 -24.22 9.26 -12.24
N GLY A 278 -24.24 7.95 -12.45
CA GLY A 278 -23.69 7.31 -13.65
C GLY A 278 -22.24 6.85 -13.50
N SER A 279 -21.71 6.23 -14.55
CA SER A 279 -20.34 5.71 -14.58
C SER A 279 -19.31 6.85 -14.69
N PRO A 280 -18.14 6.74 -14.02
CA PRO A 280 -17.01 7.64 -14.27
C PRO A 280 -16.35 7.44 -15.63
N LEU A 281 -16.62 6.33 -16.32
CA LEU A 281 -16.09 6.05 -17.66
C LEU A 281 -17.02 6.53 -18.75
N PRO A 282 -16.51 6.91 -19.95
CA PRO A 282 -17.32 7.15 -21.12
C PRO A 282 -18.16 5.91 -21.47
N PRO A 283 -19.45 6.07 -21.87
CA PRO A 283 -20.38 4.94 -22.02
C PRO A 283 -19.96 3.89 -23.04
N ASP A 284 -19.28 4.29 -24.10
CA ASP A 284 -18.88 3.42 -25.21
C ASP A 284 -17.39 3.00 -25.14
N ALA A 285 -16.68 3.40 -24.10
CA ALA A 285 -15.27 3.07 -23.96
C ALA A 285 -15.07 1.65 -23.48
N ALA A 286 -14.25 0.88 -24.19
CA ALA A 286 -13.75 -0.40 -23.69
C ALA A 286 -12.78 -0.14 -22.53
N THR A 287 -12.86 -0.97 -21.49
CA THR A 287 -12.04 -0.80 -20.28
C THR A 287 -11.10 -1.97 -20.12
N ILE A 288 -9.82 -1.68 -19.99
CA ILE A 288 -8.77 -2.65 -19.65
C ILE A 288 -8.31 -2.33 -18.22
N HIS A 289 -8.26 -3.31 -17.33
CA HIS A 289 -7.82 -3.11 -15.96
C HIS A 289 -6.67 -4.07 -15.62
N VAL A 290 -5.53 -3.51 -15.25
CA VAL A 290 -4.36 -4.23 -14.74
C VAL A 290 -4.25 -4.00 -13.24
N GLU A 291 -4.30 -5.05 -12.45
CA GLU A 291 -4.27 -5.00 -11.00
C GLU A 291 -3.46 -6.18 -10.44
N ALA A 292 -2.61 -5.93 -9.44
CA ALA A 292 -1.83 -6.98 -8.80
C ALA A 292 -2.66 -7.87 -7.85
N SER A 293 -3.78 -7.35 -7.35
CA SER A 293 -4.69 -8.07 -6.45
C SER A 293 -5.91 -8.59 -7.18
N PRO A 294 -6.14 -9.92 -7.23
CA PRO A 294 -7.34 -10.48 -7.85
C PRO A 294 -8.65 -10.02 -7.18
N GLU A 295 -8.63 -9.69 -5.89
CA GLU A 295 -9.79 -9.18 -5.15
C GLU A 295 -10.22 -7.79 -5.61
N ARG A 296 -9.30 -6.99 -6.14
CA ARG A 296 -9.53 -5.61 -6.57
C ARG A 296 -9.80 -5.49 -8.06
N LEU A 297 -9.39 -6.50 -8.83
CA LEU A 297 -9.63 -6.52 -10.27
C LEU A 297 -11.13 -6.47 -10.56
N ALA A 298 -11.55 -5.48 -11.35
CA ALA A 298 -12.95 -5.27 -11.71
C ALA A 298 -13.92 -5.07 -10.53
N HIS A 299 -13.41 -4.72 -9.34
CA HIS A 299 -14.24 -4.63 -8.12
C HIS A 299 -15.32 -3.56 -8.20
N ASN A 300 -14.96 -2.37 -8.69
CA ASN A 300 -15.88 -1.22 -8.73
C ASN A 300 -16.52 -0.99 -10.10
N LEU A 301 -16.00 -1.61 -11.15
CA LEU A 301 -16.38 -1.32 -12.53
C LEU A 301 -16.43 -2.58 -13.38
N PRO A 302 -17.39 -2.70 -14.29
CA PRO A 302 -17.30 -3.70 -15.34
C PRO A 302 -16.12 -3.38 -16.25
N VAL A 303 -15.37 -4.43 -16.65
CA VAL A 303 -14.21 -4.27 -17.54
C VAL A 303 -14.34 -5.16 -18.75
N SER A 304 -13.80 -4.72 -19.89
CA SER A 304 -13.75 -5.52 -21.11
C SER A 304 -12.66 -6.59 -21.03
N VAL A 305 -11.50 -6.24 -20.46
CA VAL A 305 -10.39 -7.16 -20.21
C VAL A 305 -9.78 -6.84 -18.85
N GLY A 306 -9.64 -7.87 -18.00
CA GLY A 306 -8.98 -7.76 -16.70
C GLY A 306 -7.71 -8.61 -16.66
N LEU A 307 -6.61 -8.08 -16.11
CA LEU A 307 -5.33 -8.75 -15.96
C LEU A 307 -4.87 -8.70 -14.52
N VAL A 308 -4.75 -9.85 -13.87
CA VAL A 308 -4.01 -9.96 -12.61
C VAL A 308 -2.53 -10.01 -12.92
N SER A 309 -1.81 -8.95 -12.66
CA SER A 309 -0.38 -8.87 -12.94
C SER A 309 0.27 -7.71 -12.20
N HIS A 310 1.58 -7.83 -11.99
CA HIS A 310 2.39 -6.67 -11.60
C HIS A 310 2.37 -5.63 -12.73
N PRO A 311 2.11 -4.32 -12.45
CA PRO A 311 1.96 -3.29 -13.49
C PRO A 311 3.12 -3.24 -14.49
N ARG A 312 4.37 -3.35 -14.03
CA ARG A 312 5.54 -3.35 -14.91
C ARG A 312 5.54 -4.53 -15.89
N ALA A 313 5.24 -5.75 -15.42
CA ALA A 313 5.21 -6.93 -16.26
C ALA A 313 4.09 -6.85 -17.32
N ALA A 314 2.90 -6.39 -16.88
CA ALA A 314 1.78 -6.19 -17.82
C ALA A 314 2.08 -5.12 -18.86
N LEU A 315 2.65 -3.98 -18.47
CA LEU A 315 3.00 -2.90 -19.39
C LEU A 315 4.05 -3.31 -20.41
N ALA A 316 5.09 -4.04 -20.00
CA ALA A 316 6.09 -4.59 -20.92
C ALA A 316 5.44 -5.55 -21.92
N ALA A 317 4.60 -6.48 -21.44
CA ALA A 317 3.91 -7.42 -22.32
C ALA A 317 2.91 -6.75 -23.28
N LEU A 318 2.18 -5.72 -22.80
CA LEU A 318 1.27 -4.94 -23.65
C LEU A 318 2.02 -4.12 -24.67
N HIS A 319 3.11 -3.44 -24.29
CA HIS A 319 3.96 -2.69 -25.21
C HIS A 319 4.47 -3.59 -26.35
N ASP A 320 5.06 -4.72 -26.01
CA ASP A 320 5.56 -5.70 -26.98
C ASP A 320 4.44 -6.23 -27.91
N ALA A 321 3.25 -6.48 -27.35
CA ALA A 321 2.13 -6.98 -28.14
C ALA A 321 1.58 -5.91 -29.10
N VAL A 322 1.45 -4.67 -28.64
CA VAL A 322 1.04 -3.53 -29.47
C VAL A 322 2.09 -3.24 -30.54
N GLU A 323 3.38 -3.19 -30.19
CA GLU A 323 4.47 -2.93 -31.15
C GLU A 323 4.52 -3.97 -32.27
N ARG A 324 4.34 -5.26 -31.94
CA ARG A 324 4.26 -6.34 -32.94
C ARG A 324 3.01 -6.28 -33.82
N GLY A 325 1.88 -5.85 -33.26
CA GLY A 325 0.62 -5.71 -33.98
C GLY A 325 0.48 -4.42 -34.78
N ALA A 326 1.31 -3.40 -34.48
CA ALA A 326 1.29 -2.10 -35.13
C ALA A 326 1.74 -2.20 -36.60
N GLY A 327 0.80 -2.03 -37.52
CA GLY A 327 1.08 -1.85 -38.93
C GLY A 327 1.67 -0.48 -39.27
N PRO A 328 2.10 -0.23 -40.52
CA PRO A 328 2.61 1.07 -40.95
C PRO A 328 1.69 2.24 -40.59
N ALA A 329 0.39 2.07 -40.77
CA ALA A 329 -0.62 3.10 -40.50
C ALA A 329 -0.84 3.42 -39.02
N PHE A 330 -0.29 2.65 -38.10
CA PHE A 330 -0.35 2.91 -36.65
C PHE A 330 0.79 3.83 -36.20
N ARG A 331 1.85 3.96 -37.02
CA ARG A 331 3.07 4.72 -36.68
C ARG A 331 3.06 6.14 -37.30
N ASP A 332 2.15 6.44 -38.20
CA ASP A 332 1.89 7.72 -38.83
C ASP A 332 0.79 8.52 -38.07
#